data_2a1c91edae5c36dc4f7ea55531ca9edc
#
_entry.id   2a1c91edae5c36dc4f7ea55531ca9edc
#
_cell.length_a   1.000
_cell.length_b   1.000
_cell.length_c   1.000
_cell.angle_alpha   90.00
_cell.angle_beta   90.00
_cell.angle_gamma   90.00
#
_symmetry.space_group_name_H-M   'P 1'
#
loop_
_entity.id
_entity.type
_entity.pdbx_description
1 polymer ?
#
loop_
_entity_poly.entity_id
_entity_poly.type
_entity_poly.pdbx_seq_one_letter_code
_entity_poly.pdbx_strand_id
1 'polypeptide(L)'
;MPTAARKEKLTRVLSRRQPDLQVVLEGVTIAHNASAVARTCEAVGALNLHIISPHPEKVIFNEAITTRAEKWLLIHFHQTTTEALSILKGQGLKIAVTTLSPQALPYTALNYCQPLALVFGNEAEGISTEALSLSDYKIHIPMVGLVQSLNLSVSAAIILYEAFRQRQAHGWYEKRRLPDSEFE
;
A
#
# COMPACT_ATOMS: atom_id res chain seq x y z
N MET A 1 -30.13 3.55 11.31
CA MET A 1 -29.67 4.16 10.05
C MET A 1 -28.60 5.21 10.34
N PRO A 2 -27.57 5.41 9.51
CA PRO A 2 -26.59 6.46 9.74
C PRO A 2 -27.24 7.85 9.62
N THR A 3 -26.76 8.80 10.45
CA THR A 3 -27.20 10.21 10.39
C THR A 3 -26.78 10.85 9.06
N ALA A 4 -27.45 11.94 8.64
CA ALA A 4 -27.13 12.68 7.42
C ALA A 4 -25.65 13.14 7.41
N ALA A 5 -25.16 13.68 8.53
CA ALA A 5 -23.75 14.10 8.69
C ALA A 5 -22.76 12.93 8.54
N ARG A 6 -23.13 11.74 9.02
CA ARG A 6 -22.29 10.54 8.84
C ARG A 6 -22.26 10.08 7.38
N LYS A 7 -23.41 10.13 6.68
CA LYS A 7 -23.47 9.81 5.24
C LYS A 7 -22.60 10.77 4.45
N GLU A 8 -22.72 12.06 4.66
CA GLU A 8 -21.90 13.08 3.99
C GLU A 8 -20.39 12.87 4.22
N LYS A 9 -20.00 12.60 5.46
CA LYS A 9 -18.59 12.27 5.78
C LYS A 9 -18.10 11.04 5.02
N LEU A 10 -18.90 9.96 4.98
CA LEU A 10 -18.54 8.73 4.26
C LEU A 10 -18.43 8.98 2.76
N THR A 11 -19.42 9.64 2.15
CA THR A 11 -19.39 10.01 0.74
C THR A 11 -18.13 10.79 0.39
N ARG A 12 -17.76 11.80 1.20
CA ARG A 12 -16.55 12.59 1.01
C ARG A 12 -15.27 11.76 1.12
N VAL A 13 -15.19 10.81 2.04
CA VAL A 13 -14.02 9.92 2.20
C VAL A 13 -13.94 8.96 1.02
N LEU A 14 -15.04 8.31 0.64
CA LEU A 14 -15.09 7.36 -0.46
C LEU A 14 -14.76 8.01 -1.80
N SER A 15 -15.23 9.26 -2.04
CA SER A 15 -14.92 9.98 -3.29
C SER A 15 -13.43 10.27 -3.49
N ARG A 16 -12.62 10.16 -2.43
CA ARG A 16 -11.16 10.39 -2.46
C ARG A 16 -10.34 9.11 -2.51
N ARG A 17 -10.98 7.94 -2.51
CA ARG A 17 -10.26 6.67 -2.60
C ARG A 17 -9.54 6.52 -3.94
N GLN A 18 -8.37 5.87 -3.87
CA GLN A 18 -7.47 5.61 -4.99
C GLN A 18 -7.41 4.09 -5.23
N PRO A 19 -8.36 3.50 -5.98
CA PRO A 19 -8.45 2.04 -6.15
C PRO A 19 -7.25 1.47 -6.91
N ASP A 20 -6.60 2.29 -7.72
CA ASP A 20 -5.44 1.96 -8.53
C ASP A 20 -4.09 2.27 -7.84
N LEU A 21 -4.09 2.62 -6.56
CA LEU A 21 -2.92 2.63 -5.68
C LEU A 21 -3.11 1.53 -4.65
N GLN A 22 -2.43 0.41 -4.83
CA GLN A 22 -2.56 -0.75 -3.97
C GLN A 22 -1.25 -1.01 -3.20
N VAL A 23 -1.37 -1.54 -2.01
CA VAL A 23 -0.23 -1.81 -1.12
C VAL A 23 -0.14 -3.31 -0.87
N VAL A 24 1.07 -3.83 -0.95
CA VAL A 24 1.36 -5.25 -0.71
C VAL A 24 2.40 -5.36 0.41
N LEU A 25 2.09 -6.15 1.42
CA LEU A 25 3.01 -6.51 2.49
C LEU A 25 3.42 -7.97 2.31
N GLU A 26 4.68 -8.21 1.98
CA GLU A 26 5.24 -9.53 1.73
C GLU A 26 5.94 -10.06 2.98
N GLY A 27 5.45 -11.18 3.51
CA GLY A 27 6.09 -11.88 4.62
C GLY A 27 6.13 -11.09 5.93
N VAL A 28 5.23 -10.12 6.13
CA VAL A 28 5.21 -9.30 7.35
C VAL A 28 4.77 -10.14 8.54
N THR A 29 5.66 -10.27 9.52
CA THR A 29 5.44 -11.08 10.73
C THR A 29 5.00 -10.25 11.93
N ILE A 30 5.29 -8.95 11.92
CA ILE A 30 5.03 -8.05 13.04
C ILE A 30 3.67 -7.36 12.84
N ALA A 31 2.66 -7.81 13.58
CA ALA A 31 1.29 -7.26 13.54
C ALA A 31 1.25 -5.73 13.74
N HIS A 32 2.18 -5.17 14.52
CA HIS A 32 2.31 -3.72 14.73
C HIS A 32 2.61 -2.99 13.42
N ASN A 33 3.54 -3.48 12.60
CA ASN A 33 3.92 -2.86 11.33
C ASN A 33 2.77 -2.93 10.31
N ALA A 34 2.13 -4.11 10.17
CA ALA A 34 0.95 -4.25 9.30
C ALA A 34 -0.19 -3.28 9.70
N SER A 35 -0.42 -3.14 11.01
CA SER A 35 -1.43 -2.23 11.56
C SER A 35 -1.11 -0.76 11.27
N ALA A 36 0.14 -0.35 11.44
CA ALA A 36 0.58 1.02 11.13
C ALA A 36 0.50 1.34 9.63
N VAL A 37 0.85 0.37 8.76
CA VAL A 37 0.69 0.52 7.30
C VAL A 37 -0.77 0.61 6.93
N ALA A 38 -1.66 -0.22 7.47
CA ALA A 38 -3.10 -0.14 7.23
C ALA A 38 -3.65 1.25 7.57
N ARG A 39 -3.24 1.83 8.71
CA ARG A 39 -3.60 3.19 9.08
C ARG A 39 -3.10 4.24 8.09
N THR A 40 -1.88 4.08 7.57
CA THR A 40 -1.32 4.98 6.55
C THR A 40 -2.06 4.85 5.21
N CYS A 41 -2.40 3.62 4.78
CA CYS A 41 -3.21 3.37 3.58
C CYS A 41 -4.54 4.12 3.66
N GLU A 42 -5.25 3.99 4.79
CA GLU A 42 -6.51 4.70 5.01
C GLU A 42 -6.33 6.22 4.91
N ALA A 43 -5.30 6.77 5.54
CA ALA A 43 -5.03 8.20 5.59
C ALA A 43 -4.74 8.81 4.20
N VAL A 44 -4.05 8.10 3.31
CA VAL A 44 -3.75 8.57 1.95
C VAL A 44 -4.81 8.15 0.92
N GLY A 45 -5.84 7.42 1.32
CA GLY A 45 -6.93 6.98 0.46
C GLY A 45 -6.63 5.73 -0.37
N ALA A 46 -5.53 5.03 -0.16
CA ALA A 46 -5.32 3.69 -0.71
C ALA A 46 -6.38 2.74 -0.13
N LEU A 47 -7.09 2.03 -1.01
CA LEU A 47 -8.25 1.20 -0.59
C LEU A 47 -7.85 -0.25 -0.37
N ASN A 48 -7.00 -0.80 -1.25
CA ASN A 48 -6.63 -2.20 -1.27
C ASN A 48 -5.29 -2.43 -0.56
N LEU A 49 -5.30 -3.33 0.43
CA LEU A 49 -4.13 -3.79 1.15
C LEU A 49 -4.02 -5.31 0.98
N HIS A 50 -2.93 -5.77 0.39
CA HIS A 50 -2.64 -7.17 0.17
C HIS A 50 -1.62 -7.66 1.19
N ILE A 51 -1.90 -8.79 1.80
CA ILE A 51 -1.02 -9.45 2.78
C ILE A 51 -0.60 -10.80 2.18
N ILE A 52 0.68 -10.97 1.95
CA ILE A 52 1.25 -12.24 1.51
C ILE A 52 1.84 -12.95 2.72
N SER A 53 1.27 -14.07 3.09
CA SER A 53 1.73 -14.90 4.21
C SER A 53 1.33 -16.35 3.97
N PRO A 54 2.21 -17.33 4.23
CA PRO A 54 1.83 -18.74 4.22
C PRO A 54 0.78 -19.09 5.29
N HIS A 55 0.61 -18.19 6.28
CA HIS A 55 -0.33 -18.33 7.39
C HIS A 55 -1.16 -17.05 7.57
N PRO A 56 -2.03 -16.70 6.61
CA PRO A 56 -2.77 -15.45 6.64
C PRO A 56 -3.69 -15.32 7.87
N GLU A 57 -4.18 -16.44 8.40
CA GLU A 57 -5.00 -16.49 9.61
C GLU A 57 -4.27 -16.01 10.88
N LYS A 58 -2.95 -15.96 10.85
CA LYS A 58 -2.11 -15.47 11.98
C LYS A 58 -1.84 -13.97 11.92
N VAL A 59 -2.16 -13.33 10.80
CA VAL A 59 -1.97 -11.89 10.66
C VAL A 59 -3.14 -11.16 11.31
N ILE A 60 -2.93 -10.70 12.53
CA ILE A 60 -3.95 -10.01 13.33
C ILE A 60 -3.60 -8.52 13.38
N PHE A 61 -4.55 -7.68 12.98
CA PHE A 61 -4.43 -6.24 13.15
C PHE A 61 -4.70 -5.83 14.59
N ASN A 62 -3.86 -4.94 15.13
CA ASN A 62 -4.05 -4.36 16.45
C ASN A 62 -4.96 -3.12 16.34
N GLU A 63 -6.20 -3.20 16.81
CA GLU A 63 -7.19 -2.11 16.74
C GLU A 63 -6.73 -0.81 17.43
N ALA A 64 -5.89 -0.90 18.47
CA ALA A 64 -5.35 0.29 19.13
C ALA A 64 -4.37 1.06 18.23
N ILE A 65 -3.69 0.36 17.31
CA ILE A 65 -2.73 0.96 16.37
C ILE A 65 -3.44 1.43 15.11
N THR A 66 -4.28 0.56 14.52
CA THR A 66 -5.04 0.92 13.31
C THR A 66 -6.05 2.03 13.57
N THR A 67 -6.48 2.21 14.83
CA THR A 67 -7.63 3.05 15.20
C THR A 67 -8.88 2.72 14.38
N ARG A 68 -9.05 1.44 14.07
CA ARG A 68 -10.10 0.83 13.23
C ARG A 68 -10.02 1.21 11.74
N ALA A 69 -8.83 1.64 11.25
CA ALA A 69 -8.63 1.94 9.83
C ALA A 69 -8.83 0.71 8.95
N GLU A 70 -8.50 -0.49 9.47
CA GLU A 70 -8.67 -1.77 8.76
C GLU A 70 -10.12 -2.01 8.30
N LYS A 71 -11.11 -1.46 8.99
CA LYS A 71 -12.53 -1.57 8.63
C LYS A 71 -12.93 -0.76 7.39
N TRP A 72 -12.04 0.12 6.94
CA TRP A 72 -12.23 1.00 5.79
C TRP A 72 -11.33 0.65 4.61
N LEU A 73 -10.65 -0.51 4.70
CA LEU A 73 -9.81 -1.07 3.67
C LEU A 73 -10.39 -2.39 3.16
N LEU A 74 -10.12 -2.70 1.91
CA LEU A 74 -10.30 -4.03 1.35
C LEU A 74 -8.99 -4.80 1.56
N ILE A 75 -9.00 -5.74 2.51
CA ILE A 75 -7.81 -6.52 2.85
C ILE A 75 -7.90 -7.87 2.15
N HIS A 76 -6.87 -8.15 1.34
CA HIS A 76 -6.76 -9.36 0.54
C HIS A 76 -5.60 -10.21 1.08
N PHE A 77 -5.86 -11.49 1.31
CA PHE A 77 -4.85 -12.43 1.78
C PHE A 77 -4.43 -13.35 0.65
N HIS A 78 -3.12 -13.58 0.53
CA HIS A 78 -2.50 -14.45 -0.46
C HIS A 78 -1.52 -15.39 0.22
N GLN A 79 -1.39 -16.61 -0.28
CA GLN A 79 -0.45 -17.58 0.25
C GLN A 79 0.95 -17.42 -0.35
N THR A 80 1.05 -16.95 -1.60
CA THR A 80 2.33 -16.81 -2.30
C THR A 80 2.47 -15.46 -3.00
N THR A 81 3.71 -15.01 -3.14
CA THR A 81 4.08 -13.78 -3.85
C THR A 81 3.69 -13.85 -5.33
N THR A 82 3.96 -14.99 -5.97
CA THR A 82 3.65 -15.18 -7.39
C THR A 82 2.15 -15.06 -7.65
N GLU A 83 1.31 -15.67 -6.82
CA GLU A 83 -0.14 -15.56 -6.92
C GLU A 83 -0.59 -14.11 -6.83
N ALA A 84 -0.21 -13.41 -5.73
CA ALA A 84 -0.59 -12.05 -5.47
C ALA A 84 -0.20 -11.10 -6.61
N LEU A 85 1.07 -11.12 -7.00
CA LEU A 85 1.58 -10.20 -8.01
C LEU A 85 1.07 -10.51 -9.42
N SER A 86 0.80 -11.78 -9.74
CA SER A 86 0.17 -12.16 -11.02
C SER A 86 -1.26 -11.62 -11.13
N ILE A 87 -2.03 -11.71 -10.05
CA ILE A 87 -3.38 -11.12 -9.98
C ILE A 87 -3.32 -9.60 -10.22
N LEU A 88 -2.42 -8.90 -9.52
CA LEU A 88 -2.28 -7.45 -9.64
C LEU A 88 -1.84 -7.02 -11.05
N LYS A 89 -0.91 -7.74 -11.67
CA LYS A 89 -0.53 -7.51 -13.07
C LYS A 89 -1.69 -7.79 -14.03
N GLY A 90 -2.48 -8.82 -13.79
CA GLY A 90 -3.69 -9.11 -14.55
C GLY A 90 -4.74 -8.00 -14.49
N GLN A 91 -4.75 -7.23 -13.40
CA GLN A 91 -5.58 -6.03 -13.24
C GLN A 91 -4.97 -4.78 -13.90
N GLY A 92 -3.81 -4.89 -14.54
CA GLY A 92 -3.13 -3.79 -15.22
C GLY A 92 -2.27 -2.91 -14.32
N LEU A 93 -2.00 -3.31 -13.07
CA LEU A 93 -1.11 -2.57 -12.19
C LEU A 93 0.36 -2.83 -12.52
N LYS A 94 1.17 -1.80 -12.44
CA LYS A 94 2.63 -1.92 -12.39
C LYS A 94 3.06 -2.29 -10.99
N ILE A 95 4.11 -3.08 -10.86
CA ILE A 95 4.64 -3.54 -9.57
C ILE A 95 5.90 -2.76 -9.24
N ALA A 96 5.90 -2.02 -8.13
CA ALA A 96 7.07 -1.35 -7.60
C ALA A 96 7.48 -1.96 -6.27
N VAL A 97 8.69 -2.51 -6.19
CA VAL A 97 9.24 -3.13 -4.98
C VAL A 97 10.25 -2.21 -4.29
N THR A 98 10.24 -2.21 -2.96
CA THR A 98 11.23 -1.50 -2.15
C THR A 98 12.46 -2.38 -1.95
N THR A 99 13.64 -1.92 -2.35
CA THR A 99 14.88 -2.71 -2.25
C THR A 99 16.10 -1.83 -2.08
N LEU A 100 17.19 -2.38 -1.52
CA LEU A 100 18.48 -1.71 -1.40
C LEU A 100 19.40 -1.96 -2.60
N SER A 101 18.87 -2.49 -3.70
CA SER A 101 19.66 -2.73 -4.94
C SER A 101 20.27 -1.42 -5.45
N PRO A 102 21.53 -1.44 -5.91
CA PRO A 102 22.17 -0.29 -6.54
C PRO A 102 21.46 0.24 -7.79
N GLN A 103 20.64 -0.60 -8.44
CA GLN A 103 19.85 -0.23 -9.62
C GLN A 103 18.46 0.33 -9.26
N ALA A 104 18.14 0.41 -7.97
CA ALA A 104 16.86 0.97 -7.55
C ALA A 104 16.83 2.49 -7.72
N LEU A 105 15.71 3.01 -8.22
CA LEU A 105 15.48 4.44 -8.35
C LEU A 105 15.19 5.05 -6.97
N PRO A 106 15.56 6.31 -6.71
CA PRO A 106 15.02 7.04 -5.59
C PRO A 106 13.48 7.04 -5.64
N TYR A 107 12.81 6.83 -4.52
CA TYR A 107 11.35 6.75 -4.48
C TYR A 107 10.66 7.99 -5.08
N THR A 108 11.30 9.16 -5.01
CA THR A 108 10.78 10.41 -5.59
C THR A 108 10.82 10.45 -7.12
N ALA A 109 11.63 9.59 -7.77
CA ALA A 109 11.76 9.52 -9.22
C ALA A 109 10.69 8.63 -9.88
N LEU A 110 9.93 7.85 -9.11
CA LEU A 110 8.84 7.03 -9.63
C LEU A 110 7.61 7.90 -9.93
N ASN A 111 6.95 7.62 -11.05
CA ASN A 111 5.63 8.19 -11.34
C ASN A 111 4.55 7.39 -10.61
N TYR A 112 3.90 8.01 -9.62
CA TYR A 112 2.79 7.41 -8.86
C TYR A 112 1.41 7.70 -9.48
N CYS A 113 1.34 8.53 -10.52
CA CYS A 113 0.11 8.82 -11.25
C CYS A 113 -0.13 7.80 -12.37
N GLN A 114 -0.20 6.52 -11.98
CA GLN A 114 -0.52 5.37 -12.80
C GLN A 114 -1.08 4.25 -11.91
N PRO A 115 -1.76 3.24 -12.46
CA PRO A 115 -2.11 2.04 -11.72
C PRO A 115 -0.85 1.35 -11.16
N LEU A 116 -0.75 1.26 -9.83
CA LEU A 116 0.50 0.88 -9.17
C LEU A 116 0.23 0.05 -7.90
N ALA A 117 0.97 -1.04 -7.75
CA ALA A 117 1.07 -1.81 -6.52
C ALA A 117 2.47 -1.60 -5.90
N LEU A 118 2.49 -1.10 -4.67
CA LEU A 118 3.71 -0.88 -3.88
C LEU A 118 3.96 -2.06 -2.99
N VAL A 119 5.07 -2.77 -3.20
CA VAL A 119 5.42 -3.98 -2.44
C VAL A 119 6.50 -3.65 -1.42
N PHE A 120 6.20 -3.94 -0.17
CA PHE A 120 7.10 -3.81 0.97
C PHE A 120 7.40 -5.21 1.52
N GLY A 121 8.67 -5.52 1.67
CA GLY A 121 9.14 -6.83 2.11
C GLY A 121 9.24 -6.97 3.62
N ASN A 122 9.62 -8.16 4.03
CA ASN A 122 9.90 -8.53 5.42
C ASN A 122 11.01 -7.66 6.01
N GLU A 123 10.91 -7.36 7.31
CA GLU A 123 11.87 -6.50 8.03
C GLU A 123 13.27 -7.12 8.15
N ALA A 124 13.37 -8.45 8.15
CA ALA A 124 14.63 -9.18 8.27
C ALA A 124 15.20 -9.58 6.92
N GLU A 125 14.35 -10.09 6.02
CA GLU A 125 14.77 -10.70 4.75
C GLU A 125 14.62 -9.75 3.55
N GLY A 126 13.84 -8.68 3.72
CA GLY A 126 13.52 -7.75 2.63
C GLY A 126 12.52 -8.32 1.64
N ILE A 127 12.68 -7.97 0.37
CA ILE A 127 11.84 -8.44 -0.74
C ILE A 127 12.36 -9.78 -1.27
N SER A 128 11.45 -10.71 -1.56
CA SER A 128 11.79 -12.02 -2.14
C SER A 128 12.34 -11.91 -3.58
N THR A 129 13.03 -12.95 -4.02
CA THR A 129 13.52 -13.07 -5.42
C THR A 129 12.36 -13.14 -6.41
N GLU A 130 11.25 -13.73 -6.01
CA GLU A 130 10.01 -13.79 -6.78
C GLU A 130 9.44 -12.39 -7.00
N ALA A 131 9.31 -11.58 -5.96
CA ALA A 131 8.82 -10.21 -6.09
C ALA A 131 9.76 -9.36 -6.93
N LEU A 132 11.09 -9.51 -6.77
CA LEU A 132 12.08 -8.82 -7.59
C LEU A 132 11.97 -9.19 -9.07
N SER A 133 11.73 -10.46 -9.39
CA SER A 133 11.60 -10.94 -10.78
C SER A 133 10.32 -10.46 -11.46
N LEU A 134 9.24 -10.30 -10.68
CA LEU A 134 7.94 -9.85 -11.16
C LEU A 134 7.79 -8.32 -11.14
N SER A 135 8.77 -7.59 -10.59
CA SER A 135 8.68 -6.14 -10.47
C SER A 135 8.91 -5.41 -11.80
N ASP A 136 8.16 -4.33 -12.01
CA ASP A 136 8.39 -3.37 -13.11
C ASP A 136 9.37 -2.27 -12.67
N TYR A 137 9.33 -1.91 -11.37
CA TYR A 137 10.17 -0.86 -10.79
C TYR A 137 10.82 -1.35 -9.48
N LYS A 138 12.05 -0.92 -9.26
CA LYS A 138 12.79 -1.07 -8.01
C LYS A 138 13.03 0.31 -7.45
N ILE A 139 12.61 0.56 -6.21
CA ILE A 139 12.71 1.88 -5.58
C ILE A 139 13.38 1.77 -4.21
N HIS A 140 14.04 2.84 -3.79
CA HIS A 140 14.64 2.96 -2.47
C HIS A 140 14.42 4.35 -1.87
N ILE A 141 14.48 4.43 -0.55
CA ILE A 141 14.58 5.68 0.19
C ILE A 141 16.07 5.96 0.39
N PRO A 142 16.61 7.10 -0.11
CA PRO A 142 18.02 7.42 0.07
C PRO A 142 18.38 7.57 1.56
N MET A 143 19.48 6.95 1.96
CA MET A 143 20.00 7.00 3.33
C MET A 143 21.38 7.65 3.32
N VAL A 144 21.62 8.59 4.23
CA VAL A 144 22.91 9.31 4.38
C VAL A 144 23.62 8.99 5.70
N GLY A 145 22.96 8.21 6.56
CA GLY A 145 23.49 7.78 7.86
C GLY A 145 24.11 6.38 7.81
N LEU A 146 24.44 5.85 8.99
CA LEU A 146 24.99 4.51 9.14
C LEU A 146 23.94 3.40 8.99
N VAL A 147 22.67 3.71 9.22
CA VAL A 147 21.59 2.74 9.07
C VAL A 147 21.29 2.52 7.58
N GLN A 148 21.05 1.26 7.21
CA GLN A 148 20.79 0.87 5.83
C GLN A 148 19.30 0.89 5.45
N SER A 149 18.42 0.81 6.45
CA SER A 149 16.95 0.78 6.24
C SER A 149 16.23 1.50 7.35
N LEU A 150 14.98 1.87 7.07
CA LEU A 150 14.01 2.35 8.05
C LEU A 150 13.07 1.19 8.45
N ASN A 151 12.37 1.37 9.56
CA ASN A 151 11.24 0.49 9.90
C ASN A 151 10.25 0.43 8.73
N LEU A 152 9.65 -0.74 8.50
CA LEU A 152 8.72 -1.00 7.40
C LEU A 152 7.59 0.03 7.32
N SER A 153 6.93 0.31 8.45
CA SER A 153 5.79 1.23 8.47
C SER A 153 6.21 2.68 8.20
N VAL A 154 7.43 3.05 8.59
CA VAL A 154 8.01 4.37 8.28
C VAL A 154 8.31 4.47 6.79
N SER A 155 8.93 3.45 6.20
CA SER A 155 9.20 3.39 4.75
C SER A 155 7.91 3.48 3.95
N ALA A 156 6.89 2.72 4.35
CA ALA A 156 5.58 2.75 3.70
C ALA A 156 4.93 4.14 3.80
N ALA A 157 5.01 4.80 4.96
CA ALA A 157 4.46 6.14 5.13
C ALA A 157 5.14 7.17 4.23
N ILE A 158 6.47 7.17 4.14
CA ILE A 158 7.24 8.09 3.29
C ILE A 158 6.82 7.92 1.82
N ILE A 159 6.79 6.68 1.32
CA ILE A 159 6.49 6.38 -0.09
C ILE A 159 5.02 6.67 -0.40
N LEU A 160 4.10 6.30 0.48
CA LEU A 160 2.67 6.55 0.30
C LEU A 160 2.34 8.05 0.31
N TYR A 161 3.02 8.85 1.14
CA TYR A 161 2.82 10.31 1.13
C TYR A 161 3.44 10.98 -0.09
N GLU A 162 4.49 10.43 -0.69
CA GLU A 162 4.97 10.88 -2.01
C GLU A 162 3.94 10.55 -3.10
N ALA A 163 3.37 9.34 -3.08
CA ALA A 163 2.28 8.99 -3.98
C ALA A 163 1.07 9.93 -3.81
N PHE A 164 0.69 10.23 -2.56
CA PHE A 164 -0.35 11.20 -2.23
C PHE A 164 -0.03 12.58 -2.82
N ARG A 165 1.19 13.10 -2.58
CA ARG A 165 1.63 14.41 -3.08
C ARG A 165 1.50 14.51 -4.61
N GLN A 166 1.99 13.51 -5.35
CA GLN A 166 1.92 13.50 -6.81
C GLN A 166 0.47 13.42 -7.29
N ARG A 167 -0.34 12.51 -6.76
CA ARG A 167 -1.76 12.33 -7.12
C ARG A 167 -2.59 13.56 -6.77
N GLN A 168 -2.30 14.22 -5.64
CA GLN A 168 -2.96 15.46 -5.25
C GLN A 168 -2.62 16.59 -6.23
N ALA A 169 -1.36 16.73 -6.63
CA ALA A 169 -0.94 17.73 -7.62
C ALA A 169 -1.62 17.53 -8.99
N HIS A 170 -2.01 16.29 -9.32
CA HIS A 170 -2.78 15.96 -10.53
C HIS A 170 -4.30 16.06 -10.35
N GLY A 171 -4.80 16.52 -9.21
CA GLY A 171 -6.23 16.65 -8.92
C GLY A 171 -6.99 15.33 -8.73
N TRP A 172 -6.28 14.23 -8.46
CA TRP A 172 -6.90 12.90 -8.38
C TRP A 172 -7.75 12.70 -7.12
N TYR A 173 -7.60 13.53 -6.12
CA TYR A 173 -8.45 13.55 -4.92
C TYR A 173 -9.66 14.48 -5.03
N GLU A 174 -9.79 15.22 -6.14
CA GLU A 174 -10.91 16.12 -6.40
C GLU A 174 -12.04 15.44 -7.17
N LYS A 175 -11.73 14.32 -7.85
CA LYS A 175 -12.68 13.54 -8.64
C LYS A 175 -12.78 12.13 -8.08
N ARG A 176 -14.03 11.63 -8.01
CA ARG A 176 -14.28 10.23 -7.63
C ARG A 176 -13.61 9.28 -8.64
N ARG A 177 -12.85 8.32 -8.14
CA ARG A 177 -12.14 7.30 -8.91
C ARG A 177 -12.69 5.89 -8.68
N LEU A 178 -13.47 5.69 -7.61
CA LEU A 178 -14.18 4.43 -7.38
C LEU A 178 -15.29 4.26 -8.43
N PRO A 179 -15.46 3.06 -9.00
CA PRO A 179 -16.60 2.73 -9.84
C PRO A 179 -17.90 2.77 -9.02
N ASP A 180 -19.04 2.96 -9.70
CA ASP A 180 -20.35 3.06 -9.04
C ASP A 180 -20.66 1.81 -8.20
N SER A 181 -20.29 0.64 -8.68
CA SER A 181 -20.48 -0.65 -7.98
C SER A 181 -19.76 -0.79 -6.64
N GLU A 182 -18.71 0.00 -6.41
CA GLU A 182 -17.94 0.00 -5.16
C GLU A 182 -18.27 1.21 -4.27
N PHE A 183 -19.07 2.13 -4.80
CA PHE A 183 -19.43 3.36 -4.09
C PHE A 183 -20.77 3.23 -3.36
N GLU A 184 -21.69 2.36 -3.80
CA GLU A 184 -23.00 2.09 -3.20
C GLU A 184 -22.92 1.17 -1.98
#